data_f49ba63e8b14004053d3d9420e11f18d
#
_entry.id   f49ba63e8b14004053d3d9420e11f18d
#
_cell.length_a   1.000
_cell.length_b   1.000
_cell.length_c   1.000
_cell.angle_alpha   90.00
_cell.angle_beta   90.00
_cell.angle_gamma   90.00
#
_symmetry.space_group_name_H-M   'P 1'
#
loop_
_entity.id
_entity.type
_entity.pdbx_description
1 polymer ?
#
loop_
_entity_poly.entity_id
_entity_poly.type
_entity_poly.pdbx_seq_one_letter_code
_entity_poly.pdbx_strand_id
1 'polypeptide(L)'
;MQKHGCSFSCGKSVRGSCNGLTYLNTWEKILPFLGRAGTNFFRSGPCIRDRAERFMSSAALRQAFDGLDAAPVTRETTETVSQNIFQRNLGMLRKLLFIFLLGFVLCASQAANAAPRVDIYGPGQNSISLGLAAPLTGPNAEARGNGAKLQQIVNTNLSFLPFMRLTDPNTVPGGTVLGGVEPPAADFSRFQAAGSDIVVTTLWPGGDSGTQTVQMRAFETSTGQRLFGKEYPNVHSGDLPEVADRFCADLLEMLVGNGSFFRSTLCFVRKSGTLNAQVCTVKPTGRNLRQITNLPGEAMSPCWSPDARFIVFTLIDHKSHSLGVWDAGSGRVQRIRFPGDVVIGPSFLPDNTVAVALSNGKYPAIFQLNRAFQKSRVLEGGSSINVSPSFDSSGSRMAFTSSRQGGPQIFMKDLRSGSITRVSQAGGYNTEANISPDGTLVAYSRLTSYGQRIFVQDMATGQETQVSFGPGSDEQPSFCADSYFIAFSSTRGGGHGIYLTTRHGGEAKRVPAGSSAFFPRWGLTTKK
;
A
#
# COMPACT_ATOMS: atom_id res chain seq x y z
N MET A 1 47.93 -15.90 54.56
CA MET A 1 49.23 -15.77 53.86
C MET A 1 49.01 -15.70 52.37
N GLN A 2 49.55 -14.67 51.77
CA GLN A 2 49.78 -14.40 50.34
C GLN A 2 48.59 -14.13 49.40
N LYS A 3 48.54 -12.85 49.07
CA LYS A 3 47.88 -12.23 47.92
C LYS A 3 48.65 -12.59 46.63
N HIS A 4 47.96 -12.87 45.56
CA HIS A 4 48.47 -12.67 44.21
C HIS A 4 47.48 -11.87 43.36
N GLY A 5 47.89 -10.67 42.98
CA GLY A 5 47.25 -9.87 41.99
C GLY A 5 47.61 -10.32 40.58
N CYS A 6 46.70 -10.23 39.63
CA CYS A 6 46.95 -10.33 38.21
C CYS A 6 46.64 -9.01 37.55
N SER A 7 47.70 -8.35 37.11
CA SER A 7 47.67 -7.24 36.16
C SER A 7 47.34 -7.76 34.77
N PHE A 8 46.35 -7.14 34.08
CA PHE A 8 46.18 -7.35 32.66
C PHE A 8 46.79 -6.16 31.89
N SER A 9 47.84 -6.50 31.14
CA SER A 9 48.50 -5.62 30.21
C SER A 9 47.67 -5.44 28.96
N CYS A 10 47.58 -4.22 28.51
CA CYS A 10 47.08 -3.76 27.22
C CYS A 10 47.98 -4.28 26.09
N GLY A 11 47.43 -4.93 25.07
CA GLY A 11 48.15 -5.48 23.94
C GLY A 11 47.39 -5.49 22.64
N LYS A 12 47.68 -4.50 21.80
CA LYS A 12 47.63 -4.48 20.32
C LYS A 12 46.26 -4.41 19.63
N SER A 13 46.01 -3.19 19.09
CA SER A 13 45.08 -2.86 18.03
C SER A 13 45.21 -3.77 16.79
N VAL A 14 44.09 -4.35 16.39
CA VAL A 14 43.87 -4.76 15.02
C VAL A 14 42.95 -3.72 14.37
N ARG A 15 43.51 -2.89 13.50
CA ARG A 15 42.76 -2.02 12.62
C ARG A 15 42.09 -2.88 11.55
N GLY A 16 40.83 -3.22 11.77
CA GLY A 16 39.92 -3.64 10.73
C GLY A 16 39.18 -2.42 10.24
N SER A 17 39.40 -2.03 9.01
CA SER A 17 38.63 -0.96 8.37
C SER A 17 37.20 -1.42 8.15
N CYS A 18 36.29 -1.08 9.04
CA CYS A 18 34.87 -1.12 8.77
C CYS A 18 34.50 0.11 7.94
N ASN A 19 34.58 -0.01 6.61
CA ASN A 19 33.87 0.87 5.69
C ASN A 19 32.38 0.51 5.68
N GLY A 20 31.68 0.83 6.76
CA GLY A 20 30.24 0.76 6.89
C GLY A 20 29.76 2.09 7.44
N LEU A 21 29.72 3.13 6.59
CA LEU A 21 28.91 4.30 6.86
C LEU A 21 27.45 3.88 6.82
N THR A 22 26.96 3.46 7.98
CA THR A 22 25.54 3.31 8.26
C THR A 22 24.90 4.67 7.97
N TYR A 23 23.98 4.71 7.01
CA TYR A 23 23.14 5.88 6.82
C TYR A 23 22.40 6.14 8.11
N LEU A 24 22.74 7.25 8.74
CA LEU A 24 22.00 7.82 9.85
C LEU A 24 20.55 7.99 9.41
N ASN A 25 19.64 7.40 10.16
CA ASN A 25 18.19 7.60 10.05
C ASN A 25 17.89 9.09 9.85
N THR A 26 16.76 9.42 9.24
CA THR A 26 16.28 10.79 9.04
C THR A 26 16.43 11.66 10.30
N TRP A 27 16.32 11.04 11.49
CA TRP A 27 16.50 11.66 12.80
C TRP A 27 17.96 12.05 13.11
N GLU A 28 18.92 11.21 12.81
CA GLU A 28 20.34 11.48 13.07
C GLU A 28 20.91 12.53 12.10
N LYS A 29 20.36 12.63 10.91
CA LYS A 29 20.70 13.72 9.96
C LYS A 29 20.08 15.05 10.36
N ILE A 30 19.00 15.06 11.13
CA ILE A 30 18.30 16.27 11.59
C ILE A 30 18.90 16.80 12.91
N LEU A 31 19.34 15.93 13.82
CA LEU A 31 19.89 16.29 15.13
C LEU A 31 21.05 17.29 15.08
N PRO A 32 22.02 17.25 14.15
CA PRO A 32 23.09 18.25 14.08
C PRO A 32 22.60 19.65 13.71
N PHE A 33 21.43 19.76 13.08
CA PHE A 33 20.86 21.04 12.64
C PHE A 33 19.92 21.67 13.66
N LEU A 34 19.52 20.94 14.70
CA LEU A 34 18.58 21.41 15.73
C LEU A 34 19.25 22.11 16.92
N GLY A 35 20.56 22.38 16.87
CA GLY A 35 21.28 23.16 17.86
C GLY A 35 21.20 22.58 19.28
N ARG A 36 22.28 22.59 20.01
CA ARG A 36 22.40 22.18 21.43
C ARG A 36 21.33 22.82 22.34
N ALA A 37 20.16 22.20 22.42
CA ALA A 37 19.14 22.55 23.40
C ALA A 37 18.57 21.26 24.01
N GLY A 38 19.08 20.86 25.18
CA GLY A 38 18.38 19.90 26.04
C GLY A 38 19.08 18.62 26.39
N THR A 39 20.31 18.68 26.87
CA THR A 39 20.81 17.64 27.78
C THR A 39 20.50 18.10 29.21
N ASN A 40 19.38 17.61 29.76
CA ASN A 40 19.15 17.40 31.19
C ASN A 40 17.68 17.09 31.42
N PHE A 41 17.35 15.83 31.60
CA PHE A 41 16.24 15.36 32.47
C PHE A 41 16.18 13.84 32.41
N PHE A 42 17.05 13.21 33.18
CA PHE A 42 16.79 11.89 33.74
C PHE A 42 16.82 12.03 35.25
N ARG A 43 15.69 11.93 35.93
CA ARG A 43 15.54 11.37 37.29
C ARG A 43 14.07 11.12 37.65
N SER A 44 13.79 9.86 37.84
CA SER A 44 12.96 9.17 38.85
C SER A 44 11.53 9.61 39.20
N GLY A 45 10.55 8.76 38.92
CA GLY A 45 9.43 8.11 39.61
C GLY A 45 8.51 8.93 40.53
N PRO A 46 7.43 8.41 41.13
CA PRO A 46 6.89 7.04 41.11
C PRO A 46 5.36 6.94 40.85
N CYS A 47 4.88 5.69 40.83
CA CYS A 47 3.51 5.16 40.86
C CYS A 47 2.48 5.94 41.69
N ILE A 48 1.26 6.14 41.15
CA ILE A 48 0.01 6.08 41.95
C ILE A 48 -1.08 5.37 41.14
N ARG A 49 -1.55 4.29 41.75
CA ARG A 49 -2.75 3.50 41.46
C ARG A 49 -3.92 4.14 42.22
N ASP A 50 -5.14 3.91 41.76
CA ASP A 50 -6.44 4.11 42.40
C ASP A 50 -7.25 5.36 42.03
N ARG A 51 -8.28 5.07 41.26
CA ARG A 51 -9.70 5.25 41.68
C ARG A 51 -10.67 4.88 40.56
N ALA A 52 -11.23 3.69 40.71
CA ALA A 52 -12.51 3.31 40.16
C ALA A 52 -13.65 3.71 41.12
N GLU A 53 -14.84 3.72 40.58
CA GLU A 53 -16.14 3.74 41.25
C GLU A 53 -16.71 5.08 41.75
N ARG A 54 -17.77 5.45 41.08
CA ARG A 54 -19.13 5.91 41.50
C ARG A 54 -19.71 6.83 40.43
N PHE A 55 -20.85 6.60 39.85
CA PHE A 55 -22.21 6.68 40.37
C PHE A 55 -23.20 6.27 39.28
N MET A 56 -23.95 5.25 39.53
CA MET A 56 -25.30 5.06 38.98
C MET A 56 -26.31 5.55 40.00
N SER A 57 -27.28 6.35 39.67
CA SER A 57 -28.56 6.37 40.33
C SER A 57 -29.67 6.81 39.39
N SER A 58 -30.66 5.95 39.30
CA SER A 58 -31.95 6.08 38.63
C SER A 58 -32.86 7.10 39.31
N ALA A 59 -33.41 8.05 38.56
CA ALA A 59 -34.67 8.73 38.91
C ALA A 59 -35.19 9.62 37.77
N ALA A 60 -35.70 9.04 36.69
CA ALA A 60 -36.47 9.77 35.67
C ALA A 60 -37.37 8.86 34.81
N LEU A 61 -38.06 7.89 35.42
CA LEU A 61 -39.02 7.04 34.71
C LEU A 61 -40.20 6.67 35.61
N ARG A 62 -40.86 7.67 36.23
CA ARG A 62 -42.13 7.47 36.95
C ARG A 62 -42.97 8.75 37.01
N GLN A 63 -43.22 9.40 35.88
CA GLN A 63 -44.24 10.47 35.82
C GLN A 63 -44.79 10.65 34.42
N ALA A 64 -45.52 9.68 33.90
CA ALA A 64 -46.34 9.84 32.70
C ALA A 64 -47.44 8.78 32.58
N PHE A 65 -48.08 8.39 33.68
CA PHE A 65 -49.33 7.61 33.63
C PHE A 65 -50.17 7.88 34.87
N ASP A 66 -50.84 8.99 34.85
CA ASP A 66 -52.06 9.22 35.68
C ASP A 66 -52.89 10.30 35.00
N GLY A 67 -54.08 9.92 34.58
CA GLY A 67 -55.13 10.86 34.18
C GLY A 67 -55.78 10.58 32.83
N LEU A 68 -56.70 9.60 32.78
CA LEU A 68 -57.84 9.64 31.86
C LEU A 68 -58.99 8.81 32.43
N ASP A 69 -60.01 9.53 32.91
CA ASP A 69 -61.27 9.01 33.42
C ASP A 69 -62.15 8.36 32.34
N ALA A 70 -62.85 7.29 32.76
CA ALA A 70 -63.73 6.48 31.94
C ALA A 70 -65.16 7.08 31.85
N ALA A 71 -65.74 7.04 30.64
CA ALA A 71 -67.19 7.17 30.41
C ALA A 71 -67.69 5.91 29.68
N PRO A 72 -68.95 5.43 29.97
CA PRO A 72 -69.42 4.11 29.54
C PRO A 72 -70.00 4.14 28.13
N VAL A 73 -69.52 3.18 27.28
CA VAL A 73 -70.07 2.96 25.92
C VAL A 73 -70.89 1.66 25.88
N THR A 74 -72.10 1.78 25.35
CA THR A 74 -73.14 0.76 25.24
C THR A 74 -72.80 -0.31 24.17
N ARG A 75 -73.26 -1.53 24.38
CA ARG A 75 -72.82 -2.84 23.85
C ARG A 75 -73.36 -3.22 22.46
N GLU A 76 -73.87 -2.33 21.62
CA GLU A 76 -74.52 -2.68 20.35
C GLU A 76 -73.83 -2.18 19.04
N THR A 77 -72.70 -1.53 19.13
CA THR A 77 -71.97 -1.03 17.92
C THR A 77 -70.63 -1.68 17.65
N THR A 78 -70.24 -2.71 18.43
CA THR A 78 -68.89 -3.27 18.41
C THR A 78 -68.67 -4.38 17.40
N GLU A 79 -69.67 -5.09 16.91
CA GLU A 79 -69.48 -6.22 15.99
C GLU A 79 -69.30 -5.80 14.52
N THR A 80 -70.00 -4.78 14.06
CA THR A 80 -69.90 -4.31 12.65
C THR A 80 -68.65 -3.49 12.38
N VAL A 81 -68.10 -2.80 13.36
CA VAL A 81 -66.84 -2.04 13.24
C VAL A 81 -65.64 -2.96 13.31
N SER A 82 -65.68 -4.03 14.11
CA SER A 82 -64.65 -5.04 14.23
C SER A 82 -64.44 -5.84 12.94
N GLN A 83 -65.48 -6.24 12.23
CA GLN A 83 -65.34 -6.96 10.97
C GLN A 83 -64.81 -6.09 9.83
N ASN A 84 -65.15 -4.82 9.77
CA ASN A 84 -64.65 -3.90 8.75
C ASN A 84 -63.17 -3.54 8.98
N ILE A 85 -62.72 -3.42 10.25
CA ILE A 85 -61.31 -3.18 10.59
C ILE A 85 -60.46 -4.45 10.30
N PHE A 86 -61.02 -5.64 10.56
CA PHE A 86 -60.31 -6.88 10.29
C PHE A 86 -60.11 -7.13 8.78
N GLN A 87 -61.15 -6.87 7.95
CA GLN A 87 -61.04 -7.01 6.49
C GLN A 87 -60.09 -5.95 5.87
N ARG A 88 -60.05 -4.71 6.39
CA ARG A 88 -59.14 -3.67 5.95
C ARG A 88 -57.68 -4.00 6.32
N ASN A 89 -57.46 -4.53 7.52
CA ASN A 89 -56.12 -4.90 7.98
C ASN A 89 -55.62 -6.15 7.23
N LEU A 90 -56.48 -7.11 6.90
CA LEU A 90 -56.14 -8.28 6.08
C LEU A 90 -55.73 -7.87 4.65
N GLY A 91 -56.42 -6.89 4.07
CA GLY A 91 -56.10 -6.32 2.76
C GLY A 91 -54.74 -5.58 2.74
N MET A 92 -54.46 -4.84 3.82
CA MET A 92 -53.17 -4.15 3.98
C MET A 92 -52.00 -5.15 4.22
N LEU A 93 -52.24 -6.20 5.03
CA LEU A 93 -51.25 -7.22 5.29
C LEU A 93 -50.90 -8.05 4.02
N ARG A 94 -51.90 -8.34 3.18
CA ARG A 94 -51.71 -8.98 1.88
C ARG A 94 -50.90 -8.10 0.91
N LYS A 95 -51.16 -6.77 0.89
CA LYS A 95 -50.39 -5.83 0.07
C LYS A 95 -48.93 -5.71 0.56
N LEU A 96 -48.73 -5.61 1.87
CA LEU A 96 -47.39 -5.60 2.47
C LEU A 96 -46.61 -6.90 2.22
N LEU A 97 -47.30 -8.07 2.32
CA LEU A 97 -46.68 -9.36 2.01
C LEU A 97 -46.29 -9.48 0.53
N PHE A 98 -47.12 -8.93 -0.37
CA PHE A 98 -46.84 -8.93 -1.82
C PHE A 98 -45.67 -8.00 -2.16
N ILE A 99 -45.56 -6.83 -1.50
CA ILE A 99 -44.43 -5.91 -1.66
C ILE A 99 -43.15 -6.54 -1.10
N PHE A 100 -43.24 -7.25 0.04
CA PHE A 100 -42.11 -7.94 0.64
C PHE A 100 -41.63 -9.12 -0.24
N LEU A 101 -42.59 -9.90 -0.82
CA LEU A 101 -42.28 -10.99 -1.74
C LEU A 101 -41.68 -10.48 -3.06
N LEU A 102 -42.22 -9.36 -3.58
CA LEU A 102 -41.68 -8.71 -4.79
C LEU A 102 -40.26 -8.13 -4.53
N GLY A 103 -40.03 -7.53 -3.37
CA GLY A 103 -38.73 -7.05 -2.93
C GLY A 103 -37.73 -8.19 -2.73
N PHE A 104 -38.17 -9.34 -2.21
CA PHE A 104 -37.31 -10.51 -2.04
C PHE A 104 -36.93 -11.17 -3.38
N VAL A 105 -37.87 -11.21 -4.34
CA VAL A 105 -37.58 -11.72 -5.71
C VAL A 105 -36.65 -10.76 -6.47
N LEU A 106 -36.77 -9.45 -6.28
CA LEU A 106 -35.86 -8.45 -6.87
C LEU A 106 -34.46 -8.47 -6.23
N CYS A 107 -34.35 -8.74 -4.94
CA CYS A 107 -33.04 -8.94 -4.28
C CYS A 107 -32.39 -10.29 -4.64
N ALA A 108 -33.18 -11.35 -4.84
CA ALA A 108 -32.66 -12.66 -5.23
C ALA A 108 -32.09 -12.68 -6.67
N SER A 109 -32.58 -11.81 -7.56
CA SER A 109 -32.10 -11.73 -8.94
C SER A 109 -30.76 -10.97 -9.11
N GLN A 110 -30.24 -10.29 -8.09
CA GLN A 110 -28.93 -9.62 -8.13
C GLN A 110 -27.78 -10.50 -7.56
N ALA A 111 -28.08 -11.66 -6.99
CA ALA A 111 -27.05 -12.54 -6.42
C ALA A 111 -26.41 -13.52 -7.45
N ALA A 112 -26.79 -13.46 -8.71
CA ALA A 112 -26.51 -14.53 -9.67
C ALA A 112 -25.41 -14.23 -10.71
N ASN A 113 -24.45 -13.33 -10.47
CA ASN A 113 -23.26 -13.20 -11.35
C ASN A 113 -22.05 -12.53 -10.67
N ALA A 114 -21.85 -12.71 -9.39
CA ALA A 114 -20.54 -12.40 -8.80
C ALA A 114 -19.62 -13.56 -9.14
N ALA A 115 -18.68 -13.35 -10.08
CA ALA A 115 -17.55 -14.25 -10.28
C ALA A 115 -16.92 -14.56 -8.92
N PRO A 116 -16.48 -15.81 -8.65
CA PRO A 116 -15.90 -16.19 -7.37
C PRO A 116 -14.69 -15.29 -7.10
N ARG A 117 -14.82 -14.32 -6.20
CA ARG A 117 -13.69 -13.56 -5.72
C ARG A 117 -12.89 -14.46 -4.79
N VAL A 118 -11.68 -14.76 -5.21
CA VAL A 118 -10.72 -15.44 -4.33
C VAL A 118 -10.31 -14.43 -3.25
N ASP A 119 -10.71 -14.72 -2.00
CA ASP A 119 -10.29 -13.90 -0.87
C ASP A 119 -8.83 -14.24 -0.51
N ILE A 120 -7.89 -13.54 -1.14
CA ILE A 120 -6.45 -13.67 -0.86
C ILE A 120 -6.02 -12.85 0.37
N TYR A 121 -6.93 -12.12 1.01
CA TYR A 121 -6.64 -11.19 2.10
C TYR A 121 -6.74 -11.81 3.50
N GLY A 122 -7.06 -13.10 3.61
CA GLY A 122 -7.18 -13.82 4.89
C GLY A 122 -5.87 -14.45 5.38
N PRO A 123 -5.75 -14.74 6.69
CA PRO A 123 -4.67 -15.58 7.21
C PRO A 123 -4.83 -17.02 6.65
N GLY A 124 -3.79 -17.52 5.99
CA GLY A 124 -3.82 -18.81 5.29
C GLY A 124 -4.08 -18.67 3.79
N GLN A 125 -3.37 -17.76 3.14
CA GLN A 125 -3.46 -17.48 1.71
C GLN A 125 -3.43 -18.75 0.87
N ASN A 126 -4.54 -19.08 0.20
CA ASN A 126 -4.55 -20.08 -0.85
C ASN A 126 -3.76 -19.52 -2.04
N SER A 127 -2.71 -20.21 -2.45
CA SER A 127 -2.01 -19.87 -3.68
C SER A 127 -2.86 -20.26 -4.88
N ILE A 128 -2.98 -19.35 -5.85
CA ILE A 128 -3.64 -19.62 -7.13
C ILE A 128 -2.61 -20.23 -8.07
N SER A 129 -2.87 -21.41 -8.58
CA SER A 129 -2.00 -22.07 -9.57
C SER A 129 -2.44 -21.69 -10.97
N LEU A 130 -1.53 -21.10 -11.76
CA LEU A 130 -1.82 -20.57 -13.09
C LEU A 130 -0.90 -21.17 -14.15
N GLY A 131 -1.49 -21.80 -15.16
CA GLY A 131 -0.81 -22.29 -16.34
C GLY A 131 -0.86 -21.27 -17.48
N LEU A 132 0.26 -21.11 -18.18
CA LEU A 132 0.33 -20.32 -19.41
C LEU A 132 0.38 -21.28 -20.59
N ALA A 133 -0.68 -21.29 -21.39
CA ALA A 133 -0.71 -22.05 -22.65
C ALA A 133 0.27 -21.46 -23.68
N ALA A 134 0.86 -22.28 -24.51
CA ALA A 134 1.69 -21.81 -25.62
C ALA A 134 0.92 -20.79 -26.47
N PRO A 135 1.53 -19.63 -26.84
CA PRO A 135 0.83 -18.63 -27.61
C PRO A 135 0.43 -19.16 -28.97
N LEU A 136 -0.82 -18.94 -29.33
CA LEU A 136 -1.32 -19.15 -30.69
C LEU A 136 -0.85 -17.98 -31.56
N THR A 137 -0.10 -18.25 -32.58
CA THR A 137 0.54 -17.24 -33.40
C THR A 137 0.28 -17.48 -34.86
N GLY A 138 0.35 -16.40 -35.67
CA GLY A 138 0.40 -16.53 -37.11
C GLY A 138 1.63 -17.29 -37.62
N PRO A 139 1.68 -17.67 -38.87
CA PRO A 139 2.67 -18.58 -39.43
C PRO A 139 4.07 -18.00 -39.52
N ASN A 140 4.23 -16.67 -39.50
CA ASN A 140 5.52 -16.02 -39.65
C ASN A 140 6.41 -16.09 -38.41
N ALA A 141 7.73 -16.00 -38.58
CA ALA A 141 8.70 -16.11 -37.48
C ALA A 141 8.57 -14.94 -36.49
N GLU A 142 8.20 -13.74 -36.96
CA GLU A 142 8.04 -12.57 -36.12
C GLU A 142 6.84 -12.74 -35.14
N ALA A 143 5.70 -13.21 -35.65
CA ALA A 143 4.53 -13.48 -34.80
C ALA A 143 4.86 -14.50 -33.72
N ARG A 144 5.56 -15.59 -34.05
CA ARG A 144 6.01 -16.58 -33.06
C ARG A 144 6.96 -15.97 -32.03
N GLY A 145 7.90 -15.14 -32.46
CA GLY A 145 8.83 -14.43 -31.58
C GLY A 145 8.13 -13.47 -30.63
N ASN A 146 7.17 -12.69 -31.13
CA ASN A 146 6.41 -11.74 -30.33
C ASN A 146 5.46 -12.43 -29.34
N GLY A 147 4.78 -13.50 -29.74
CA GLY A 147 3.94 -14.31 -28.84
C GLY A 147 4.75 -14.90 -27.68
N ALA A 148 5.92 -15.48 -27.98
CA ALA A 148 6.81 -16.05 -26.98
C ALA A 148 7.36 -14.97 -26.01
N LYS A 149 7.76 -13.79 -26.52
CA LYS A 149 8.22 -12.67 -25.69
C LYS A 149 7.11 -12.16 -24.79
N LEU A 150 5.89 -11.99 -25.32
CA LEU A 150 4.73 -11.55 -24.51
C LEU A 150 4.48 -12.52 -23.35
N GLN A 151 4.44 -13.83 -23.65
CA GLN A 151 4.26 -14.86 -22.62
C GLN A 151 5.36 -14.81 -21.57
N GLN A 152 6.64 -14.65 -21.97
CA GLN A 152 7.75 -14.54 -21.03
C GLN A 152 7.60 -13.32 -20.10
N ILE A 153 7.14 -12.17 -20.63
CA ILE A 153 6.92 -10.97 -19.81
C ILE A 153 5.76 -11.19 -18.84
N VAL A 154 4.65 -11.79 -19.29
CA VAL A 154 3.52 -12.15 -18.42
C VAL A 154 3.97 -13.10 -17.31
N ASN A 155 4.72 -14.15 -17.66
CA ASN A 155 5.28 -15.10 -16.69
C ASN A 155 6.14 -14.37 -15.63
N THR A 156 7.05 -13.51 -16.07
CA THR A 156 7.88 -12.71 -15.17
C THR A 156 7.05 -11.81 -14.28
N ASN A 157 6.04 -11.11 -14.84
CA ASN A 157 5.15 -10.26 -14.08
C ASN A 157 4.41 -11.01 -12.97
N LEU A 158 3.76 -12.12 -13.32
CA LEU A 158 2.96 -12.91 -12.39
C LEU A 158 3.81 -13.56 -11.29
N SER A 159 5.08 -13.88 -11.59
CA SER A 159 6.02 -14.41 -10.60
C SER A 159 6.35 -13.46 -9.44
N PHE A 160 6.07 -12.15 -9.58
CA PHE A 160 6.21 -11.18 -8.49
C PHE A 160 5.08 -11.26 -7.47
N LEU A 161 3.95 -11.91 -7.81
CA LEU A 161 2.81 -12.05 -6.91
C LEU A 161 3.03 -13.21 -5.96
N PRO A 162 3.09 -13.01 -4.63
CA PRO A 162 3.44 -14.08 -3.68
C PRO A 162 2.37 -15.17 -3.55
N PHE A 163 1.12 -14.86 -3.93
CA PHE A 163 -0.02 -15.78 -3.93
C PHE A 163 -0.22 -16.47 -5.29
N MET A 164 0.62 -16.19 -6.30
CA MET A 164 0.54 -16.80 -7.63
C MET A 164 1.61 -17.88 -7.78
N ARG A 165 1.20 -19.09 -8.08
CA ARG A 165 2.08 -20.20 -8.43
C ARG A 165 1.96 -20.47 -9.92
N LEU A 166 3.06 -20.34 -10.65
CA LEU A 166 3.07 -20.64 -12.09
C LEU A 166 3.34 -22.14 -12.28
N THR A 167 2.48 -22.80 -13.06
CA THR A 167 2.62 -24.23 -13.41
C THR A 167 3.84 -24.42 -14.33
N ASP A 168 4.68 -25.39 -14.04
CA ASP A 168 5.79 -25.76 -14.93
C ASP A 168 5.22 -26.32 -16.25
N PRO A 169 5.54 -25.72 -17.41
CA PRO A 169 5.06 -26.19 -18.71
C PRO A 169 5.37 -27.68 -18.99
N ASN A 170 6.46 -28.21 -18.43
CA ASN A 170 6.89 -29.59 -18.62
C ASN A 170 6.02 -30.61 -17.86
N THR A 171 5.24 -30.15 -16.88
CA THR A 171 4.33 -31.03 -16.11
C THR A 171 2.96 -31.20 -16.78
N VAL A 172 2.65 -30.42 -17.81
CA VAL A 172 1.36 -30.47 -18.51
C VAL A 172 1.33 -31.67 -19.46
N PRO A 173 0.45 -32.67 -19.24
CA PRO A 173 0.36 -33.84 -20.09
C PRO A 173 0.02 -33.45 -21.55
N GLY A 174 0.81 -33.92 -22.51
CA GLY A 174 0.65 -33.56 -23.93
C GLY A 174 1.10 -32.14 -24.28
N GLY A 175 1.78 -31.42 -23.35
CA GLY A 175 2.33 -30.09 -23.55
C GLY A 175 1.31 -28.96 -23.42
N THR A 176 1.76 -27.72 -23.65
CA THR A 176 0.99 -26.48 -23.40
C THR A 176 0.27 -25.93 -24.63
N VAL A 177 0.40 -26.57 -25.81
CA VAL A 177 -0.29 -26.16 -27.04
C VAL A 177 -1.76 -26.53 -26.94
N LEU A 178 -2.66 -25.57 -27.21
CA LEU A 178 -4.10 -25.72 -27.20
C LEU A 178 -4.69 -25.63 -28.61
N GLY A 179 -5.89 -26.20 -28.80
CA GLY A 179 -6.57 -26.23 -30.09
C GLY A 179 -7.11 -24.88 -30.55
N GLY A 180 -7.11 -23.86 -29.70
CA GLY A 180 -7.56 -22.51 -30.02
C GLY A 180 -7.48 -21.56 -28.83
N VAL A 181 -7.82 -20.30 -29.07
CA VAL A 181 -7.90 -19.27 -28.00
C VAL A 181 -9.11 -19.48 -27.10
N GLU A 182 -10.11 -20.20 -27.58
CA GLU A 182 -11.23 -20.80 -26.84
C GLU A 182 -11.04 -22.33 -26.89
N PRO A 183 -10.30 -22.93 -25.93
CA PRO A 183 -9.94 -24.35 -26.00
C PRO A 183 -11.14 -25.27 -25.74
N PRO A 184 -11.14 -26.48 -26.31
CA PRO A 184 -12.13 -27.51 -25.96
C PRO A 184 -11.90 -28.05 -24.53
N ALA A 185 -12.94 -28.68 -23.94
CA ALA A 185 -12.89 -29.17 -22.56
C ALA A 185 -11.70 -30.14 -22.27
N ALA A 186 -11.31 -30.94 -23.26
CA ALA A 186 -10.17 -31.87 -23.13
C ALA A 186 -8.83 -31.15 -22.89
N ASP A 187 -8.67 -29.92 -23.37
CA ASP A 187 -7.46 -29.14 -23.16
C ASP A 187 -7.34 -28.62 -21.72
N PHE A 188 -8.45 -28.27 -21.08
CA PHE A 188 -8.46 -27.84 -19.68
C PHE A 188 -8.06 -28.95 -18.72
N SER A 189 -8.50 -30.21 -18.98
CA SER A 189 -8.17 -31.36 -18.13
C SER A 189 -6.66 -31.62 -18.04
N ARG A 190 -5.89 -31.29 -19.09
CA ARG A 190 -4.41 -31.44 -19.08
C ARG A 190 -3.75 -30.45 -18.10
N PHE A 191 -4.23 -29.20 -18.08
CA PHE A 191 -3.75 -28.19 -17.14
C PHE A 191 -4.22 -28.48 -15.71
N GLN A 192 -5.45 -28.95 -15.54
CA GLN A 192 -5.95 -29.39 -14.24
C GLN A 192 -5.12 -30.56 -13.69
N ALA A 193 -4.76 -31.54 -14.51
CA ALA A 193 -3.89 -32.65 -14.12
C ALA A 193 -2.48 -32.18 -13.71
N ALA A 194 -1.97 -31.07 -14.26
CA ALA A 194 -0.74 -30.40 -13.85
C ALA A 194 -0.90 -29.50 -12.61
N GLY A 195 -2.09 -29.46 -12.00
CA GLY A 195 -2.38 -28.68 -10.79
C GLY A 195 -2.63 -27.20 -11.06
N SER A 196 -2.97 -26.79 -12.29
CA SER A 196 -3.40 -25.43 -12.59
C SER A 196 -4.86 -25.21 -12.24
N ASP A 197 -5.18 -24.17 -11.47
CA ASP A 197 -6.55 -23.72 -11.20
C ASP A 197 -7.08 -22.89 -12.37
N ILE A 198 -6.17 -22.10 -12.99
CA ILE A 198 -6.46 -21.19 -14.09
C ILE A 198 -5.50 -21.47 -15.24
N VAL A 199 -5.99 -21.40 -16.48
CA VAL A 199 -5.16 -21.39 -17.68
C VAL A 199 -5.34 -20.08 -18.45
N VAL A 200 -4.25 -19.49 -18.89
CA VAL A 200 -4.25 -18.29 -19.75
C VAL A 200 -3.90 -18.67 -21.18
N THR A 201 -4.76 -18.26 -22.11
CA THR A 201 -4.54 -18.38 -23.55
C THR A 201 -4.14 -17.02 -24.15
N THR A 202 -3.27 -17.04 -25.14
CA THR A 202 -2.80 -15.82 -25.86
C THR A 202 -2.89 -16.08 -27.35
N LEU A 203 -3.50 -15.15 -28.09
CA LEU A 203 -3.49 -15.13 -29.56
C LEU A 203 -2.74 -13.90 -30.03
N TRP A 204 -1.66 -14.13 -30.81
CA TRP A 204 -0.94 -13.13 -31.59
C TRP A 204 -1.12 -13.48 -33.07
N PRO A 205 -2.09 -12.91 -33.78
CA PRO A 205 -2.49 -13.42 -35.10
C PRO A 205 -1.38 -13.32 -36.13
N GLY A 206 -0.55 -12.30 -36.06
CA GLY A 206 0.41 -12.00 -37.13
C GLY A 206 -0.31 -11.48 -38.38
N GLY A 207 0.31 -10.62 -39.12
CA GLY A 207 -0.24 -10.04 -40.34
C GLY A 207 0.76 -9.11 -40.99
N ASP A 208 0.46 -8.65 -42.18
CA ASP A 208 1.30 -7.72 -42.96
C ASP A 208 1.23 -6.27 -42.43
N SER A 209 0.30 -5.97 -41.51
CA SER A 209 0.22 -4.67 -40.85
C SER A 209 1.18 -4.65 -39.67
N GLY A 210 1.93 -3.58 -39.45
CA GLY A 210 2.84 -3.39 -38.32
C GLY A 210 2.14 -3.39 -36.95
N THR A 211 0.79 -3.44 -36.90
CA THR A 211 -0.02 -3.52 -35.68
C THR A 211 -0.87 -4.79 -35.66
N GLN A 212 -1.09 -5.33 -34.44
CA GLN A 212 -1.89 -6.54 -34.23
C GLN A 212 -2.99 -6.29 -33.21
N THR A 213 -4.07 -7.05 -33.25
CA THR A 213 -5.03 -7.17 -32.15
C THR A 213 -4.70 -8.44 -31.36
N VAL A 214 -4.10 -8.25 -30.19
CA VAL A 214 -3.73 -9.34 -29.29
C VAL A 214 -4.93 -9.71 -28.45
N GLN A 215 -5.25 -11.01 -28.37
CA GLN A 215 -6.32 -11.51 -27.51
C GLN A 215 -5.72 -12.35 -26.38
N MET A 216 -6.17 -12.10 -25.15
CA MET A 216 -5.75 -12.87 -23.99
C MET A 216 -6.97 -13.24 -23.14
N ARG A 217 -7.05 -14.48 -22.75
CA ARG A 217 -8.17 -15.01 -21.96
C ARG A 217 -7.68 -15.86 -20.81
N ALA A 218 -8.44 -15.89 -19.71
CA ALA A 218 -8.23 -16.77 -18.58
C ALA A 218 -9.46 -17.64 -18.37
N PHE A 219 -9.24 -18.93 -18.13
CA PHE A 219 -10.27 -19.92 -17.93
C PHE A 219 -10.01 -20.66 -16.62
N GLU A 220 -11.08 -21.01 -15.91
CA GLU A 220 -11.03 -21.97 -14.82
C GLU A 220 -10.88 -23.39 -15.39
N THR A 221 -9.88 -24.13 -14.95
CA THR A 221 -9.57 -25.45 -15.53
C THR A 221 -10.56 -26.52 -15.16
N SER A 222 -11.22 -26.41 -14.00
CA SER A 222 -12.19 -27.38 -13.48
C SER A 222 -13.51 -27.38 -14.24
N THR A 223 -13.97 -26.20 -14.68
CA THR A 223 -15.27 -26.01 -15.35
C THR A 223 -15.15 -25.67 -16.82
N GLY A 224 -13.96 -25.22 -17.26
CA GLY A 224 -13.76 -24.64 -18.58
C GLY A 224 -14.40 -23.25 -18.78
N GLN A 225 -14.92 -22.66 -17.68
CA GLN A 225 -15.56 -21.35 -17.74
C GLN A 225 -14.53 -20.26 -18.02
N ARG A 226 -14.85 -19.37 -18.96
CA ARG A 226 -14.05 -18.17 -19.20
C ARG A 226 -14.27 -17.17 -18.07
N LEU A 227 -13.23 -16.95 -17.26
CA LEU A 227 -13.21 -16.00 -16.16
C LEU A 227 -12.99 -14.57 -16.67
N PHE A 228 -12.16 -14.43 -17.71
CA PHE A 228 -11.70 -13.14 -18.21
C PHE A 228 -11.32 -13.23 -19.67
N GLY A 229 -11.52 -12.17 -20.43
CA GLY A 229 -11.07 -12.05 -21.82
C GLY A 229 -10.95 -10.60 -22.25
N LYS A 230 -9.81 -10.27 -22.84
CA LYS A 230 -9.52 -8.93 -23.36
C LYS A 230 -8.88 -8.99 -24.74
N GLU A 231 -9.17 -7.96 -25.51
CA GLU A 231 -8.53 -7.65 -26.78
C GLU A 231 -7.75 -6.35 -26.64
N TYR A 232 -6.51 -6.37 -27.13
CA TYR A 232 -5.62 -5.21 -27.15
C TYR A 232 -5.37 -4.85 -28.61
N PRO A 233 -6.08 -3.86 -29.15
CA PRO A 233 -5.92 -3.45 -30.53
C PRO A 233 -4.67 -2.60 -30.75
N ASN A 234 -4.22 -2.54 -32.00
CA ASN A 234 -3.13 -1.67 -32.45
C ASN A 234 -1.79 -1.89 -31.71
N VAL A 235 -1.46 -3.14 -31.37
CA VAL A 235 -0.23 -3.50 -30.67
C VAL A 235 0.92 -3.65 -31.65
N HIS A 236 2.00 -2.93 -31.43
CA HIS A 236 3.30 -3.13 -32.09
C HIS A 236 4.21 -4.07 -31.28
N SER A 237 5.24 -4.59 -31.89
CA SER A 237 6.25 -5.41 -31.20
C SER A 237 6.98 -4.67 -30.06
N GLY A 238 7.01 -3.34 -30.10
CA GLY A 238 7.54 -2.50 -29.01
C GLY A 238 6.63 -2.38 -27.80
N ASP A 239 5.33 -2.65 -27.93
CA ASP A 239 4.31 -2.43 -26.90
C ASP A 239 4.09 -3.67 -26.00
N LEU A 240 4.80 -4.78 -26.27
CA LEU A 240 4.66 -6.04 -25.53
C LEU A 240 4.72 -5.87 -24.00
N PRO A 241 5.67 -5.07 -23.43
CA PRO A 241 5.71 -4.87 -21.99
C PRO A 241 4.48 -4.16 -21.44
N GLU A 242 3.90 -3.21 -22.18
CA GLU A 242 2.71 -2.49 -21.77
C GLU A 242 1.46 -3.38 -21.83
N VAL A 243 1.32 -4.16 -22.91
CA VAL A 243 0.23 -5.14 -23.06
C VAL A 243 0.27 -6.16 -21.93
N ALA A 244 1.46 -6.69 -21.60
CA ALA A 244 1.64 -7.63 -20.50
C ALA A 244 1.25 -7.00 -19.14
N ASP A 245 1.64 -5.74 -18.88
CA ASP A 245 1.27 -5.03 -17.65
C ASP A 245 -0.25 -4.80 -17.57
N ARG A 246 -0.87 -4.38 -18.67
CA ARG A 246 -2.33 -4.19 -18.75
C ARG A 246 -3.08 -5.50 -18.51
N PHE A 247 -2.65 -6.59 -19.18
CA PHE A 247 -3.26 -7.91 -18.99
C PHE A 247 -3.12 -8.37 -17.53
N CYS A 248 -1.91 -8.30 -16.95
CA CYS A 248 -1.70 -8.71 -15.57
C CYS A 248 -2.49 -7.83 -14.58
N ALA A 249 -2.63 -6.53 -14.85
CA ALA A 249 -3.47 -5.65 -14.04
C ALA A 249 -4.95 -6.03 -14.11
N ASP A 250 -5.46 -6.29 -15.31
CA ASP A 250 -6.86 -6.65 -15.54
C ASP A 250 -7.17 -8.04 -14.95
N LEU A 251 -6.25 -9.00 -15.11
CA LEU A 251 -6.35 -10.33 -14.49
C LEU A 251 -6.37 -10.22 -12.95
N LEU A 252 -5.46 -9.43 -12.38
CA LEU A 252 -5.38 -9.23 -10.94
C LEU A 252 -6.62 -8.52 -10.41
N GLU A 253 -7.17 -7.58 -11.16
CA GLU A 253 -8.42 -6.90 -10.81
C GLU A 253 -9.61 -7.87 -10.80
N MET A 254 -9.67 -8.79 -11.76
CA MET A 254 -10.70 -9.84 -11.79
C MET A 254 -10.54 -10.81 -10.60
N LEU A 255 -9.32 -11.27 -10.32
CA LEU A 255 -9.06 -12.26 -9.27
C LEU A 255 -9.26 -11.70 -7.85
N VAL A 256 -8.79 -10.48 -7.61
CA VAL A 256 -8.67 -9.92 -6.25
C VAL A 256 -9.31 -8.54 -6.09
N GLY A 257 -9.95 -8.03 -7.14
CA GLY A 257 -10.66 -6.76 -7.13
C GLY A 257 -9.77 -5.53 -7.27
N ASN A 258 -8.45 -5.67 -7.48
CA ASN A 258 -7.53 -4.54 -7.63
C ASN A 258 -6.28 -4.88 -8.46
N GLY A 259 -6.08 -4.17 -9.57
CA GLY A 259 -4.92 -4.32 -10.46
C GLY A 259 -3.85 -3.24 -10.31
N SER A 260 -3.89 -2.44 -9.26
CA SER A 260 -3.02 -1.25 -9.09
C SER A 260 -1.53 -1.58 -9.08
N PHE A 261 -1.13 -2.78 -8.64
CA PHE A 261 0.27 -3.21 -8.64
C PHE A 261 0.93 -2.99 -10.01
N PHE A 262 0.37 -3.52 -11.09
CA PHE A 262 0.95 -3.40 -12.42
C PHE A 262 0.72 -2.03 -13.08
N ARG A 263 -0.28 -1.26 -12.60
CA ARG A 263 -0.56 0.11 -13.05
C ARG A 263 0.33 1.15 -12.36
N SER A 264 1.12 0.74 -11.38
CA SER A 264 1.95 1.62 -10.56
C SER A 264 3.38 1.74 -11.07
N THR A 265 4.04 2.80 -10.62
CA THR A 265 5.49 3.04 -10.77
C THR A 265 6.03 3.48 -9.42
N LEU A 266 7.12 2.88 -8.97
CA LEU A 266 7.86 3.32 -7.81
C LEU A 266 8.72 4.53 -8.17
N CYS A 267 8.69 5.60 -7.37
CA CYS A 267 9.80 6.53 -7.32
C CYS A 267 10.67 6.20 -6.10
N PHE A 268 11.96 6.43 -6.22
CA PHE A 268 12.93 6.13 -5.18
C PHE A 268 14.19 6.96 -5.37
N VAL A 269 15.09 6.93 -4.39
CA VAL A 269 16.38 7.60 -4.47
C VAL A 269 17.47 6.58 -4.72
N ARG A 270 18.36 6.86 -5.67
CA ARG A 270 19.57 6.10 -5.91
C ARG A 270 20.80 6.96 -5.63
N LYS A 271 21.68 6.46 -4.78
CA LYS A 271 22.93 7.12 -4.44
C LYS A 271 24.07 6.65 -5.34
N SER A 272 24.85 7.61 -5.83
CA SER A 272 26.02 7.36 -6.68
C SER A 272 27.25 8.13 -6.16
N GLY A 273 27.70 7.87 -4.93
CA GLY A 273 28.80 8.58 -4.28
C GLY A 273 28.40 9.20 -2.95
N THR A 274 29.29 10.00 -2.36
CA THR A 274 29.13 10.47 -0.97
C THR A 274 28.05 11.55 -0.81
N LEU A 275 27.90 12.43 -1.79
CA LEU A 275 26.97 13.58 -1.74
C LEU A 275 26.12 13.68 -3.02
N ASN A 276 25.85 12.56 -3.67
CA ASN A 276 25.06 12.53 -4.89
C ASN A 276 23.98 11.45 -4.77
N ALA A 277 22.75 11.88 -4.56
CA ALA A 277 21.57 11.01 -4.53
C ALA A 277 20.48 11.61 -5.43
N GLN A 278 20.00 10.82 -6.40
CA GLN A 278 19.08 11.26 -7.43
C GLN A 278 17.77 10.50 -7.39
N VAL A 279 16.68 11.16 -7.78
CA VAL A 279 15.37 10.52 -7.90
C VAL A 279 15.35 9.65 -9.15
N CYS A 280 14.92 8.42 -8.99
CA CYS A 280 14.71 7.43 -10.05
C CYS A 280 13.27 6.93 -10.02
N THR A 281 12.83 6.35 -11.13
CA THR A 281 11.55 5.62 -11.25
C THR A 281 11.77 4.24 -11.79
N VAL A 282 10.92 3.27 -11.41
CA VAL A 282 10.97 1.88 -11.88
C VAL A 282 9.58 1.24 -11.73
N LYS A 283 9.22 0.35 -12.66
CA LYS A 283 8.04 -0.52 -12.47
C LYS A 283 8.30 -1.52 -11.33
N PRO A 284 7.27 -2.00 -10.61
CA PRO A 284 7.45 -2.99 -9.52
C PRO A 284 8.22 -4.24 -9.94
N THR A 285 8.12 -4.60 -11.22
CA THR A 285 8.82 -5.74 -11.83
C THR A 285 10.26 -5.43 -12.29
N GLY A 286 10.77 -4.22 -12.01
CA GLY A 286 12.12 -3.78 -12.36
C GLY A 286 12.27 -3.17 -13.75
N ARG A 287 11.22 -3.16 -14.58
CA ARG A 287 11.28 -2.55 -15.91
C ARG A 287 11.21 -1.03 -15.83
N ASN A 288 11.60 -0.38 -16.94
CA ASN A 288 11.56 1.08 -17.12
C ASN A 288 12.30 1.83 -16.01
N LEU A 289 13.44 1.29 -15.56
CA LEU A 289 14.32 1.99 -14.63
C LEU A 289 14.87 3.26 -15.29
N ARG A 290 14.55 4.42 -14.72
CA ARG A 290 15.00 5.72 -15.23
C ARG A 290 15.46 6.61 -14.07
N GLN A 291 16.58 7.27 -14.21
CA GLN A 291 16.96 8.41 -13.39
C GLN A 291 16.28 9.65 -13.97
N ILE A 292 15.49 10.36 -13.15
CA ILE A 292 14.69 11.51 -13.60
C ILE A 292 15.24 12.84 -13.14
N THR A 293 16.19 12.84 -12.20
CA THR A 293 16.90 14.06 -11.78
C THR A 293 18.40 13.92 -11.98
N ASN A 294 19.06 15.06 -12.20
CA ASN A 294 20.52 15.18 -12.21
C ASN A 294 20.86 16.54 -11.57
N LEU A 295 20.81 16.58 -10.25
CA LEU A 295 20.93 17.81 -9.46
C LEU A 295 22.18 17.74 -8.57
N PRO A 296 22.82 18.87 -8.28
CA PRO A 296 23.86 18.91 -7.26
C PRO A 296 23.23 18.67 -5.88
N GLY A 297 23.81 17.74 -5.10
CA GLY A 297 23.35 17.40 -3.75
C GLY A 297 22.60 16.06 -3.67
N GLU A 298 21.90 15.86 -2.57
CA GLU A 298 21.18 14.64 -2.25
C GLU A 298 19.66 14.88 -2.28
N ALA A 299 18.96 14.13 -3.14
CA ALA A 299 17.52 14.00 -3.06
C ALA A 299 17.15 12.99 -1.96
N MET A 300 16.05 13.23 -1.26
CA MET A 300 15.52 12.33 -0.21
C MET A 300 14.00 12.33 -0.21
N SER A 301 13.41 11.24 0.27
CA SER A 301 11.97 11.10 0.52
C SER A 301 11.09 11.55 -0.65
N PRO A 302 11.27 10.98 -1.87
CA PRO A 302 10.43 11.32 -3.01
C PRO A 302 9.00 10.84 -2.80
N CYS A 303 8.01 11.57 -3.34
CA CYS A 303 6.61 11.21 -3.27
C CYS A 303 5.90 11.63 -4.57
N TRP A 304 5.13 10.68 -5.17
CA TRP A 304 4.28 10.94 -6.32
C TRP A 304 3.05 11.78 -5.94
N SER A 305 2.64 12.68 -6.83
CA SER A 305 1.31 13.28 -6.75
C SER A 305 0.22 12.27 -7.11
N PRO A 306 -1.00 12.40 -6.55
CA PRO A 306 -2.12 11.51 -6.86
C PRO A 306 -2.49 11.44 -8.34
N ASP A 307 -2.25 12.52 -9.09
CA ASP A 307 -2.48 12.60 -10.54
C ASP A 307 -1.30 12.10 -11.39
N ALA A 308 -0.24 11.61 -10.74
CA ALA A 308 1.01 11.13 -11.35
C ALA A 308 1.76 12.19 -12.20
N ARG A 309 1.44 13.46 -12.03
CA ARG A 309 2.06 14.56 -12.77
C ARG A 309 3.36 15.04 -12.13
N PHE A 310 3.46 15.00 -10.81
CA PHE A 310 4.59 15.53 -10.08
C PHE A 310 5.24 14.50 -9.16
N ILE A 311 6.54 14.68 -8.93
CA ILE A 311 7.24 14.06 -7.79
C ILE A 311 7.84 15.18 -6.98
N VAL A 312 7.50 15.25 -5.68
CA VAL A 312 8.15 16.13 -4.71
C VAL A 312 9.21 15.36 -3.93
N PHE A 313 10.25 16.05 -3.50
CA PHE A 313 11.33 15.47 -2.71
C PHE A 313 12.07 16.55 -1.92
N THR A 314 12.74 16.16 -0.84
CA THR A 314 13.71 17.02 -0.17
C THR A 314 15.00 17.03 -0.99
N LEU A 315 15.54 18.21 -1.27
CA LEU A 315 16.83 18.38 -1.91
C LEU A 315 17.79 19.08 -0.93
N ILE A 316 18.87 18.40 -0.58
CA ILE A 316 19.91 18.85 0.33
C ILE A 316 21.14 19.18 -0.49
N ASP A 317 21.59 20.42 -0.47
CA ASP A 317 22.88 20.83 -0.99
C ASP A 317 23.79 21.32 0.16
N HIS A 318 25.02 21.70 -0.15
CA HIS A 318 26.00 22.12 0.87
C HIS A 318 25.56 23.32 1.73
N LYS A 319 24.55 24.06 1.33
CA LYS A 319 24.15 25.33 1.93
C LYS A 319 22.70 25.40 2.36
N SER A 320 21.83 24.52 1.85
CA SER A 320 20.40 24.67 2.05
C SER A 320 19.62 23.36 1.87
N HIS A 321 18.49 23.31 2.56
CA HIS A 321 17.41 22.36 2.27
C HIS A 321 16.35 23.07 1.42
N SER A 322 15.80 22.36 0.45
CA SER A 322 14.74 22.88 -0.42
C SER A 322 13.77 21.76 -0.80
N LEU A 323 12.56 22.14 -1.18
CA LEU A 323 11.60 21.23 -1.80
C LEU A 323 11.91 21.20 -3.31
N GLY A 324 12.27 20.04 -3.84
CA GLY A 324 12.32 19.76 -5.26
C GLY A 324 10.95 19.33 -5.77
N VAL A 325 10.55 19.85 -6.91
CA VAL A 325 9.31 19.48 -7.61
C VAL A 325 9.66 19.11 -9.04
N TRP A 326 9.64 17.82 -9.37
CA TRP A 326 9.82 17.34 -10.74
C TRP A 326 8.47 17.24 -11.44
N ASP A 327 8.36 17.76 -12.66
CA ASP A 327 7.15 17.70 -13.50
C ASP A 327 7.33 16.65 -14.60
N ALA A 328 6.46 15.65 -14.65
CA ALA A 328 6.51 14.54 -15.58
C ALA A 328 6.28 14.98 -17.04
N GLY A 329 5.52 16.04 -17.26
CA GLY A 329 5.21 16.54 -18.60
C GLY A 329 6.39 17.28 -19.25
N SER A 330 7.12 18.08 -18.44
CA SER A 330 8.26 18.87 -18.94
C SER A 330 9.63 18.22 -18.65
N GLY A 331 9.69 17.26 -17.73
CA GLY A 331 10.94 16.67 -17.24
C GLY A 331 11.80 17.62 -16.41
N ARG A 332 11.29 18.81 -16.06
CA ARG A 332 12.04 19.86 -15.35
C ARG A 332 11.83 19.75 -13.84
N VAL A 333 12.84 20.24 -13.09
CA VAL A 333 12.77 20.36 -11.63
C VAL A 333 12.67 21.83 -11.25
N GLN A 334 11.62 22.17 -10.51
CA GLN A 334 11.50 23.43 -9.80
C GLN A 334 12.07 23.26 -8.38
N ARG A 335 12.84 24.23 -7.89
CA ARG A 335 13.34 24.27 -6.52
C ARG A 335 12.62 25.36 -5.73
N ILE A 336 11.95 24.96 -4.65
CA ILE A 336 11.23 25.84 -3.74
C ILE A 336 12.05 25.97 -2.44
N ARG A 337 12.37 27.18 -2.03
CA ARG A 337 13.10 27.47 -0.79
C ARG A 337 12.17 28.05 0.25
N PHE A 338 12.41 27.67 1.50
CA PHE A 338 11.76 28.24 2.67
C PHE A 338 12.86 28.87 3.51
N PRO A 339 13.10 30.21 3.39
CA PRO A 339 14.22 30.88 4.08
C PRO A 339 14.20 30.62 5.58
N GLY A 340 15.32 30.13 6.12
CA GLY A 340 15.48 29.82 7.54
C GLY A 340 14.91 28.46 7.96
N ASP A 341 14.24 27.71 7.07
CA ASP A 341 13.67 26.40 7.40
C ASP A 341 14.47 25.23 6.79
N VAL A 342 14.55 24.14 7.53
CA VAL A 342 14.95 22.82 7.04
C VAL A 342 13.72 22.10 6.52
N VAL A 343 13.78 21.61 5.27
CA VAL A 343 12.70 20.89 4.59
C VAL A 343 12.85 19.39 4.85
N ILE A 344 11.80 18.73 5.33
CA ILE A 344 11.84 17.31 5.71
C ILE A 344 10.61 16.57 5.20
N GLY A 345 10.82 15.47 4.47
CA GLY A 345 9.84 14.44 4.14
C GLY A 345 8.52 14.96 3.56
N PRO A 346 8.50 15.52 2.35
CA PRO A 346 7.28 15.98 1.73
C PRO A 346 6.37 14.79 1.35
N SER A 347 5.06 15.01 1.41
CA SER A 347 4.03 14.06 0.99
C SER A 347 2.87 14.80 0.34
N PHE A 348 2.24 14.21 -0.67
CA PHE A 348 1.03 14.78 -1.25
C PHE A 348 -0.21 14.44 -0.42
N LEU A 349 -1.16 15.38 -0.40
CA LEU A 349 -2.55 15.14 -0.05
C LEU A 349 -3.34 14.72 -1.30
N PRO A 350 -4.51 14.09 -1.15
CA PRO A 350 -5.33 13.65 -2.30
C PRO A 350 -5.80 14.79 -3.23
N ASP A 351 -5.82 16.02 -2.75
CA ASP A 351 -6.18 17.23 -3.51
C ASP A 351 -5.00 17.82 -4.33
N ASN A 352 -3.90 17.08 -4.44
CA ASN A 352 -2.63 17.49 -5.07
C ASN A 352 -1.93 18.68 -4.37
N THR A 353 -2.30 19.01 -3.13
CA THR A 353 -1.49 19.89 -2.28
C THR A 353 -0.39 19.10 -1.56
N VAL A 354 0.64 19.77 -1.06
CA VAL A 354 1.80 19.14 -0.43
C VAL A 354 1.81 19.42 1.06
N ALA A 355 2.03 18.39 1.86
CA ALA A 355 2.43 18.55 3.25
C ALA A 355 3.93 18.35 3.38
N VAL A 356 4.56 19.16 4.21
CA VAL A 356 6.01 19.10 4.45
C VAL A 356 6.32 19.51 5.89
N ALA A 357 7.26 18.84 6.52
CA ALA A 357 7.75 19.30 7.81
C ALA A 357 8.84 20.37 7.59
N LEU A 358 8.67 21.52 8.27
CA LEU A 358 9.57 22.66 8.22
C LEU A 358 10.07 22.98 9.62
N SER A 359 11.36 23.31 9.75
CA SER A 359 11.99 23.66 11.01
C SER A 359 12.97 24.82 10.84
N ASN A 360 12.77 25.88 11.61
CA ASN A 360 13.62 27.07 11.69
C ASN A 360 14.65 27.00 12.84
N GLY A 361 15.15 25.82 13.15
CA GLY A 361 16.07 25.58 14.28
C GLY A 361 15.36 25.22 15.59
N LYS A 362 14.03 25.13 15.60
CA LYS A 362 13.18 24.64 16.69
C LYS A 362 12.57 23.28 16.31
N TYR A 363 11.47 22.92 16.95
CA TYR A 363 10.76 21.70 16.65
C TYR A 363 10.12 21.76 15.26
N PRO A 364 10.37 20.75 14.38
CA PRO A 364 9.71 20.66 13.09
C PRO A 364 8.20 20.56 13.24
N ALA A 365 7.50 21.36 12.45
CA ALA A 365 6.04 21.34 12.33
C ALA A 365 5.64 20.96 10.90
N ILE A 366 4.53 20.24 10.76
CA ILE A 366 3.99 19.81 9.46
C ILE A 366 3.08 20.91 8.94
N PHE A 367 3.42 21.46 7.79
CA PHE A 367 2.65 22.47 7.07
C PHE A 367 2.01 21.88 5.82
N GLN A 368 0.78 22.28 5.54
CA GLN A 368 0.21 22.15 4.21
C GLN A 368 0.64 23.35 3.38
N LEU A 369 1.08 23.10 2.15
CA LEU A 369 1.37 24.11 1.16
C LEU A 369 0.17 24.23 0.20
N ASN A 370 -0.08 25.42 -0.32
CA ASN A 370 -1.02 25.62 -1.41
C ASN A 370 -0.44 25.12 -2.76
N ARG A 371 -1.20 25.19 -3.84
CA ARG A 371 -0.78 24.75 -5.19
C ARG A 371 0.39 25.56 -5.76
N ALA A 372 0.67 26.73 -5.20
CA ALA A 372 1.85 27.55 -5.51
C ALA A 372 3.04 27.24 -4.58
N PHE A 373 2.97 26.15 -3.81
CA PHE A 373 3.97 25.71 -2.82
C PHE A 373 4.29 26.72 -1.73
N GLN A 374 3.35 27.58 -1.38
CA GLN A 374 3.47 28.52 -0.26
C GLN A 374 2.80 27.92 1.00
N LYS A 375 3.32 28.26 2.19
CA LYS A 375 2.73 27.85 3.47
C LYS A 375 1.26 28.30 3.54
N SER A 376 0.34 27.38 3.76
CA SER A 376 -1.10 27.64 3.86
C SER A 376 -1.59 27.50 5.29
N ARG A 377 -1.39 26.34 5.92
CA ARG A 377 -1.78 26.08 7.31
C ARG A 377 -0.84 25.10 8.00
N VAL A 378 -0.83 25.15 9.33
CA VAL A 378 -0.16 24.13 10.16
C VAL A 378 -1.10 22.94 10.31
N LEU A 379 -0.65 21.75 9.91
CA LEU A 379 -1.37 20.49 10.13
C LEU A 379 -1.04 19.92 11.50
N GLU A 380 0.24 20.03 11.94
CA GLU A 380 0.68 19.58 13.26
C GLU A 380 1.92 20.38 13.69
N GLY A 381 1.95 20.82 14.96
CA GLY A 381 3.04 21.62 15.51
C GLY A 381 3.20 21.38 17.01
N GLY A 382 3.73 22.40 17.72
CA GLY A 382 3.96 22.37 19.17
C GLY A 382 5.43 22.20 19.55
N SER A 383 5.68 21.71 20.77
CA SER A 383 7.02 21.58 21.37
C SER A 383 7.63 20.19 21.20
N SER A 384 7.31 19.50 20.10
CA SER A 384 7.85 18.18 19.75
C SER A 384 8.19 18.11 18.27
N ILE A 385 9.09 17.21 17.91
CA ILE A 385 9.44 16.93 16.52
C ILE A 385 8.24 16.23 15.86
N ASN A 386 7.74 16.77 14.75
CA ASN A 386 6.66 16.20 13.95
C ASN A 386 7.10 16.15 12.49
N VAL A 387 7.24 14.94 11.92
CA VAL A 387 7.82 14.72 10.58
C VAL A 387 7.16 13.54 9.88
N SER A 388 7.51 13.37 8.59
CA SER A 388 7.11 12.23 7.75
C SER A 388 5.59 12.03 7.70
N PRO A 389 4.81 13.05 7.28
CA PRO A 389 3.38 12.90 7.14
C PRO A 389 3.02 11.95 6.00
N SER A 390 1.96 11.19 6.20
CA SER A 390 1.34 10.31 5.19
C SER A 390 -0.16 10.37 5.32
N PHE A 391 -0.89 10.36 4.20
CA PHE A 391 -2.34 10.56 4.15
C PHE A 391 -3.03 9.35 3.53
N ASP A 392 -4.25 9.07 3.98
CA ASP A 392 -5.17 8.16 3.32
C ASP A 392 -5.74 8.78 2.02
N SER A 393 -6.38 7.98 1.17
CA SER A 393 -6.94 8.47 -0.10
C SER A 393 -8.10 9.45 0.06
N SER A 394 -8.73 9.50 1.22
CA SER A 394 -9.78 10.49 1.55
C SER A 394 -9.22 11.83 2.03
N GLY A 395 -7.95 11.87 2.44
CA GLY A 395 -7.33 13.04 3.07
C GLY A 395 -7.90 13.39 4.45
N SER A 396 -8.65 12.46 5.08
CA SER A 396 -9.23 12.68 6.40
C SER A 396 -8.28 12.33 7.54
N ARG A 397 -7.29 11.49 7.29
CA ARG A 397 -6.34 10.99 8.28
C ARG A 397 -4.90 11.28 7.86
N MET A 398 -4.08 11.65 8.83
CA MET A 398 -2.65 11.87 8.68
C MET A 398 -1.89 11.01 9.68
N ALA A 399 -1.12 10.03 9.20
CA ALA A 399 -0.12 9.34 10.02
C ALA A 399 1.19 10.14 9.98
N PHE A 400 1.89 10.23 11.12
CA PHE A 400 3.15 10.97 11.20
C PHE A 400 4.03 10.45 12.34
N THR A 401 5.31 10.75 12.29
CA THR A 401 6.26 10.47 13.36
C THR A 401 6.36 11.68 14.29
N SER A 402 6.24 11.44 15.62
CA SER A 402 6.35 12.49 16.63
C SER A 402 7.15 12.06 17.86
N SER A 403 7.89 13.01 18.45
CA SER A 403 8.62 12.82 19.72
C SER A 403 7.84 13.25 20.96
N ARG A 404 6.54 13.51 20.87
CA ARG A 404 5.69 14.05 21.97
C ARG A 404 5.63 13.20 23.24
N GLN A 405 6.02 11.93 23.16
CA GLN A 405 6.08 11.01 24.30
C GLN A 405 7.52 10.53 24.57
N GLY A 406 8.53 11.37 24.31
CA GLY A 406 9.94 11.08 24.48
C GLY A 406 10.63 10.69 23.18
N GLY A 407 10.80 9.40 22.89
CA GLY A 407 11.35 8.92 21.62
C GLY A 407 10.38 9.03 20.44
N PRO A 408 10.85 8.81 19.19
CA PRO A 408 10.00 8.86 18.00
C PRO A 408 8.98 7.72 18.01
N GLN A 409 7.72 8.09 17.85
CA GLN A 409 6.57 7.18 17.81
C GLN A 409 5.63 7.58 16.67
N ILE A 410 4.80 6.65 16.24
CA ILE A 410 3.81 6.88 15.20
C ILE A 410 2.49 7.31 15.83
N PHE A 411 1.95 8.40 15.27
CA PHE A 411 0.66 8.96 15.65
C PHE A 411 -0.24 9.09 14.41
N MET A 412 -1.54 9.00 14.65
CA MET A 412 -2.59 9.26 13.66
C MET A 412 -3.35 10.50 14.11
N LYS A 413 -3.53 11.46 13.20
CA LYS A 413 -4.40 12.62 13.39
C LYS A 413 -5.60 12.52 12.47
N ASP A 414 -6.80 12.64 13.03
CA ASP A 414 -8.00 12.95 12.26
C ASP A 414 -7.99 14.44 11.94
N LEU A 415 -7.97 14.78 10.66
CA LEU A 415 -7.80 16.17 10.20
C LEU A 415 -9.09 17.00 10.31
N ARG A 416 -10.25 16.37 10.53
CA ARG A 416 -11.53 17.03 10.74
C ARG A 416 -11.75 17.40 12.22
N SER A 417 -11.57 16.43 13.11
CA SER A 417 -11.75 16.63 14.55
C SER A 417 -10.51 17.20 15.24
N GLY A 418 -9.34 17.03 14.64
CA GLY A 418 -8.04 17.36 15.24
C GLY A 418 -7.57 16.34 16.29
N SER A 419 -8.33 15.26 16.54
CA SER A 419 -7.95 14.24 17.51
C SER A 419 -6.69 13.48 17.08
N ILE A 420 -5.82 13.17 18.06
CA ILE A 420 -4.55 12.48 17.83
C ILE A 420 -4.50 11.24 18.70
N THR A 421 -4.23 10.09 18.07
CA THR A 421 -4.06 8.80 18.73
C THR A 421 -2.66 8.24 18.44
N ARG A 422 -2.07 7.55 19.41
CA ARG A 422 -0.82 6.82 19.20
C ARG A 422 -1.11 5.53 18.46
N VAL A 423 -0.34 5.24 17.40
CA VAL A 423 -0.44 4.04 16.58
C VAL A 423 0.54 2.97 17.07
N SER A 424 1.83 3.29 17.15
CA SER A 424 2.87 2.33 17.58
C SER A 424 2.80 2.11 19.10
N GLN A 425 2.38 0.93 19.53
CA GLN A 425 2.22 0.63 20.97
C GLN A 425 3.48 0.04 21.61
N ALA A 426 4.32 -0.65 20.83
CA ALA A 426 5.55 -1.28 21.31
C ALA A 426 6.81 -0.62 20.74
N GLY A 427 7.98 -0.93 21.35
CA GLY A 427 9.28 -0.40 20.95
C GLY A 427 9.50 1.07 21.35
N GLY A 428 10.77 1.44 21.54
CA GLY A 428 11.18 2.81 21.91
C GLY A 428 11.42 3.72 20.73
N TYR A 429 11.53 3.18 19.51
CA TYR A 429 11.89 3.91 18.31
C TYR A 429 11.10 3.40 17.10
N ASN A 430 10.11 4.17 16.66
CA ASN A 430 9.24 3.90 15.53
C ASN A 430 9.19 5.12 14.63
N THR A 431 9.42 4.96 13.31
CA THR A 431 9.57 6.07 12.35
C THR A 431 8.96 5.74 11.00
N GLU A 432 8.87 6.75 10.13
CA GLU A 432 8.56 6.60 8.70
C GLU A 432 7.19 5.97 8.44
N ALA A 433 6.18 6.55 9.11
CA ALA A 433 4.80 6.11 8.95
C ALA A 433 4.31 6.22 7.50
N ASN A 434 3.62 5.18 7.03
CA ASN A 434 2.87 5.21 5.79
C ASN A 434 1.48 4.59 6.00
N ILE A 435 0.43 5.39 5.84
CA ILE A 435 -0.95 4.94 5.92
C ILE A 435 -1.36 4.26 4.61
N SER A 436 -2.13 3.18 4.69
CA SER A 436 -2.70 2.54 3.51
C SER A 436 -3.72 3.46 2.83
N PRO A 437 -3.87 3.41 1.50
CA PRO A 437 -4.84 4.22 0.77
C PRO A 437 -6.27 4.14 1.29
N ASP A 438 -6.73 2.97 1.75
CA ASP A 438 -8.04 2.76 2.37
C ASP A 438 -8.14 3.28 3.82
N GLY A 439 -7.04 3.73 4.41
CA GLY A 439 -6.97 4.27 5.77
C GLY A 439 -7.09 3.23 6.88
N THR A 440 -7.11 1.93 6.57
CA THR A 440 -7.31 0.86 7.55
C THR A 440 -6.03 0.40 8.25
N LEU A 441 -4.87 0.59 7.60
CA LEU A 441 -3.56 0.11 8.05
C LEU A 441 -2.53 1.25 8.13
N VAL A 442 -1.55 1.10 9.01
CA VAL A 442 -0.37 1.95 9.05
C VAL A 442 0.88 1.08 9.09
N ALA A 443 1.73 1.21 8.07
CA ALA A 443 3.06 0.60 8.05
C ALA A 443 4.10 1.56 8.61
N TYR A 444 5.12 1.06 9.31
CA TYR A 444 6.20 1.87 9.85
C TYR A 444 7.44 1.03 10.14
N SER A 445 8.58 1.72 10.28
CA SER A 445 9.86 1.12 10.65
C SER A 445 10.00 1.14 12.18
N ARG A 446 10.33 0.00 12.78
CA ARG A 446 10.67 -0.13 14.20
C ARG A 446 12.09 -0.61 14.39
N LEU A 447 12.84 0.05 15.26
CA LEU A 447 14.13 -0.44 15.72
C LEU A 447 13.94 -1.62 16.67
N THR A 448 14.51 -2.75 16.31
CA THR A 448 14.55 -3.99 17.09
C THR A 448 16.00 -4.35 17.43
N SER A 449 16.22 -5.39 18.26
CA SER A 449 17.56 -5.94 18.52
C SER A 449 18.27 -6.48 17.27
N TYR A 450 17.52 -6.72 16.17
CA TYR A 450 18.03 -7.25 14.91
C TYR A 450 18.08 -6.19 13.78
N GLY A 451 18.04 -4.91 14.12
CA GLY A 451 17.94 -3.79 13.19
C GLY A 451 16.50 -3.32 12.99
N GLN A 452 16.30 -2.43 12.04
CA GLN A 452 14.96 -1.94 11.67
C GLN A 452 14.14 -3.05 11.02
N ARG A 453 12.81 -3.06 11.31
CA ARG A 453 11.84 -3.98 10.71
C ARG A 453 10.56 -3.22 10.37
N ILE A 454 9.87 -3.69 9.34
CA ILE A 454 8.56 -3.15 8.96
C ILE A 454 7.47 -3.84 9.77
N PHE A 455 6.65 -3.04 10.39
CA PHE A 455 5.44 -3.43 11.12
C PHE A 455 4.22 -2.81 10.45
N VAL A 456 3.11 -3.51 10.51
CA VAL A 456 1.78 -3.03 10.08
C VAL A 456 0.84 -3.08 11.26
N GLN A 457 0.21 -1.94 11.56
CA GLN A 457 -0.84 -1.80 12.56
C GLN A 457 -2.19 -1.76 11.86
N ASP A 458 -3.11 -2.65 12.23
CA ASP A 458 -4.52 -2.58 11.87
C ASP A 458 -5.23 -1.58 12.79
N MET A 459 -5.85 -0.56 12.20
CA MET A 459 -6.45 0.54 12.95
C MET A 459 -7.82 0.21 13.54
N ALA A 460 -8.49 -0.83 13.03
CA ALA A 460 -9.78 -1.28 13.54
C ALA A 460 -9.64 -2.26 14.71
N THR A 461 -8.72 -3.23 14.58
CA THR A 461 -8.52 -4.28 15.58
C THR A 461 -7.46 -3.95 16.62
N GLY A 462 -6.57 -3.01 16.31
CA GLY A 462 -5.39 -2.72 17.14
C GLY A 462 -4.30 -3.79 17.04
N GLN A 463 -4.43 -4.76 16.12
CA GLN A 463 -3.44 -5.80 15.91
C GLN A 463 -2.21 -5.25 15.18
N GLU A 464 -1.03 -5.57 15.69
CA GLU A 464 0.25 -5.23 15.09
C GLU A 464 0.92 -6.50 14.56
N THR A 465 1.42 -6.45 13.33
CA THR A 465 2.08 -7.57 12.66
C THR A 465 3.43 -7.14 12.11
N GLN A 466 4.50 -7.88 12.43
CA GLN A 466 5.78 -7.73 11.73
C GLN A 466 5.67 -8.35 10.35
N VAL A 467 6.01 -7.59 9.30
CA VAL A 467 5.85 -8.03 7.90
C VAL A 467 7.19 -8.13 7.13
N SER A 468 8.30 -7.78 7.77
CA SER A 468 9.63 -7.97 7.20
C SER A 468 10.54 -8.74 8.15
N PHE A 469 11.32 -9.67 7.60
CA PHE A 469 12.18 -10.61 8.34
C PHE A 469 13.51 -10.77 7.61
N GLY A 470 14.50 -11.40 8.26
CA GLY A 470 15.79 -11.74 7.67
C GLY A 470 16.93 -10.81 8.08
N PRO A 471 18.09 -10.88 7.42
CA PRO A 471 19.25 -10.08 7.78
C PRO A 471 19.13 -8.62 7.38
N GLY A 472 19.95 -7.75 7.97
CA GLY A 472 20.03 -6.32 7.66
C GLY A 472 18.94 -5.50 8.32
N SER A 473 18.74 -4.26 7.84
CA SER A 473 17.70 -3.32 8.27
C SER A 473 16.69 -3.09 7.16
N ASP A 474 15.43 -2.98 7.54
CA ASP A 474 14.28 -2.75 6.66
C ASP A 474 13.60 -1.43 7.07
N GLU A 475 13.50 -0.47 6.15
CA GLU A 475 13.09 0.91 6.44
C GLU A 475 12.19 1.47 5.33
N GLN A 476 11.52 2.58 5.62
CA GLN A 476 10.83 3.42 4.64
C GLN A 476 9.70 2.68 3.89
N PRO A 477 8.73 2.09 4.62
CA PRO A 477 7.64 1.39 3.98
C PRO A 477 6.75 2.33 3.16
N SER A 478 6.17 1.80 2.09
CA SER A 478 5.18 2.49 1.27
C SER A 478 4.15 1.50 0.76
N PHE A 479 2.87 1.74 1.06
CA PHE A 479 1.75 0.96 0.50
C PHE A 479 1.53 1.27 -0.97
N CYS A 480 1.23 0.23 -1.74
CA CYS A 480 0.63 0.34 -3.06
C CYS A 480 -0.82 0.84 -2.98
N ALA A 481 -1.38 1.32 -4.09
CA ALA A 481 -2.75 1.82 -4.14
C ALA A 481 -3.82 0.73 -3.88
N ASP A 482 -3.43 -0.54 -3.87
CA ASP A 482 -4.29 -1.67 -3.48
C ASP A 482 -4.36 -1.92 -1.97
N SER A 483 -3.63 -1.17 -1.13
CA SER A 483 -3.50 -1.39 0.31
C SER A 483 -3.00 -2.79 0.70
N TYR A 484 -2.43 -3.53 -0.25
CA TYR A 484 -1.96 -4.91 -0.05
C TYR A 484 -0.43 -5.02 -0.13
N PHE A 485 0.18 -4.53 -1.22
CA PHE A 485 1.64 -4.57 -1.39
C PHE A 485 2.32 -3.42 -0.65
N ILE A 486 3.50 -3.71 -0.11
CA ILE A 486 4.36 -2.75 0.58
C ILE A 486 5.74 -2.80 -0.06
N ALA A 487 6.23 -1.66 -0.55
CA ALA A 487 7.62 -1.48 -0.92
C ALA A 487 8.40 -0.93 0.27
N PHE A 488 9.65 -1.35 0.44
CA PHE A 488 10.53 -0.86 1.49
C PHE A 488 11.99 -0.91 1.05
N SER A 489 12.86 -0.13 1.67
CA SER A 489 14.31 -0.25 1.48
C SER A 489 14.89 -1.26 2.48
N SER A 490 15.90 -2.02 2.03
CA SER A 490 16.53 -3.04 2.86
C SER A 490 18.01 -3.19 2.55
N THR A 491 18.77 -3.53 3.58
CA THR A 491 20.21 -3.85 3.46
C THR A 491 20.50 -5.35 3.37
N ARG A 492 19.49 -6.21 3.31
CA ARG A 492 19.61 -7.69 3.32
C ARG A 492 20.46 -8.29 2.20
N GLY A 493 20.65 -7.58 1.10
CA GLY A 493 21.45 -8.01 -0.04
C GLY A 493 22.92 -7.55 -0.05
N GLY A 494 23.48 -7.17 1.11
CA GLY A 494 24.85 -6.63 1.22
C GLY A 494 24.98 -5.16 0.83
N GLY A 495 23.86 -4.48 0.54
CA GLY A 495 23.75 -3.05 0.23
C GLY A 495 22.28 -2.66 0.13
N HIS A 496 22.01 -1.37 0.09
CA HIS A 496 20.63 -0.91 0.03
C HIS A 496 19.95 -1.25 -1.30
N GLY A 497 18.75 -1.77 -1.23
CA GLY A 497 17.89 -2.11 -2.37
C GLY A 497 16.43 -1.95 -2.02
N ILE A 498 15.58 -1.93 -3.04
CA ILE A 498 14.12 -1.90 -2.88
C ILE A 498 13.58 -3.33 -2.87
N TYR A 499 12.70 -3.61 -1.93
CA TYR A 499 12.05 -4.90 -1.76
C TYR A 499 10.54 -4.72 -1.65
N LEU A 500 9.81 -5.77 -2.02
CA LEU A 500 8.36 -5.86 -1.93
C LEU A 500 7.98 -6.96 -0.93
N THR A 501 6.99 -6.69 -0.12
CA THR A 501 6.28 -7.65 0.73
C THR A 501 4.78 -7.36 0.68
N THR A 502 3.98 -8.09 1.44
CA THR A 502 2.55 -7.83 1.58
C THR A 502 2.23 -7.32 2.98
N ARG A 503 1.00 -6.81 3.17
CA ARG A 503 0.49 -6.41 4.49
C ARG A 503 0.46 -7.56 5.52
N HIS A 504 0.54 -8.80 5.07
CA HIS A 504 0.61 -10.01 5.91
C HIS A 504 2.03 -10.55 6.07
N GLY A 505 3.02 -9.91 5.43
CA GLY A 505 4.39 -10.40 5.37
C GLY A 505 4.61 -11.40 4.24
N GLY A 506 5.55 -12.32 4.45
CA GLY A 506 5.99 -13.30 3.48
C GLY A 506 7.43 -13.05 3.00
N GLU A 507 7.89 -13.83 2.03
CA GLU A 507 9.20 -13.66 1.43
C GLU A 507 9.30 -12.34 0.68
N ALA A 508 10.28 -11.51 1.06
CA ALA A 508 10.48 -10.23 0.42
C ALA A 508 11.16 -10.39 -0.95
N LYS A 509 10.52 -9.90 -2.01
CA LYS A 509 11.05 -9.94 -3.38
C LYS A 509 11.80 -8.67 -3.72
N ARG A 510 13.02 -8.81 -4.24
CA ARG A 510 13.84 -7.67 -4.65
C ARG A 510 13.34 -7.07 -5.97
N VAL A 511 13.16 -5.75 -6.00
CA VAL A 511 12.95 -5.00 -7.24
C VAL A 511 14.30 -4.76 -7.92
N PRO A 512 14.48 -5.06 -9.21
CA PRO A 512 15.69 -4.74 -9.95
C PRO A 512 15.87 -3.23 -10.19
N ALA A 513 16.09 -2.48 -9.10
CA ALA A 513 16.23 -1.01 -9.08
C ALA A 513 17.69 -0.53 -9.05
N GLY A 514 18.66 -1.47 -9.17
CA GLY A 514 20.08 -1.23 -9.00
C GLY A 514 20.51 -1.31 -7.53
N SER A 515 21.76 -0.89 -7.25
CA SER A 515 22.31 -0.82 -5.90
C SER A 515 22.11 0.58 -5.30
N SER A 516 22.24 0.68 -3.97
CA SER A 516 22.13 1.94 -3.22
C SER A 516 20.80 2.67 -3.43
N ALA A 517 19.70 1.92 -3.44
CA ALA A 517 18.33 2.40 -3.63
C ALA A 517 17.59 2.52 -2.29
N PHE A 518 16.92 3.68 -2.08
CA PHE A 518 16.27 4.09 -0.82
C PHE A 518 14.94 4.79 -1.07
N PHE A 519 14.12 4.95 -0.02
CA PHE A 519 12.90 5.75 -0.01
C PHE A 519 11.93 5.40 -1.14
N PRO A 520 11.52 4.11 -1.29
CA PRO A 520 10.53 3.78 -2.30
C PRO A 520 9.19 4.42 -1.97
N ARG A 521 8.50 4.95 -2.99
CA ARG A 521 7.12 5.42 -2.88
C ARG A 521 6.33 5.01 -4.10
N TRP A 522 5.17 4.42 -3.86
CA TRP A 522 4.24 4.05 -4.91
C TRP A 522 3.55 5.26 -5.51
N GLY A 523 3.32 5.21 -6.82
CA GLY A 523 2.46 6.13 -7.54
C GLY A 523 1.65 5.38 -8.59
N LEU A 524 0.36 5.65 -8.68
CA LEU A 524 -0.52 5.07 -9.69
C LEU A 524 -0.36 5.87 -10.99
N THR A 525 0.49 5.40 -11.91
CA THR A 525 0.91 6.15 -13.10
C THR A 525 0.15 5.76 -14.37
N THR A 526 -0.56 4.63 -14.38
CA THR A 526 -1.40 4.20 -15.50
C THR A 526 -2.85 4.14 -15.03
N LYS A 527 -3.72 4.91 -15.68
CA LYS A 527 -5.17 4.86 -15.41
C LYS A 527 -5.78 3.60 -16.04
N LYS A 528 -6.98 3.22 -15.56
CA LYS A 528 -7.77 2.12 -16.14
C LYS A 528 -8.08 2.37 -17.61
#